data_9599b3da5c00caaa6a535a8d2bb54212
#
_entry.id   9599b3da5c00caaa6a535a8d2bb54212
#
_cell.length_a   1.000
_cell.length_b   1.000
_cell.length_c   1.000
_cell.angle_alpha   90.00
_cell.angle_beta   90.00
_cell.angle_gamma   90.00
#
_symmetry.space_group_name_H-M   'P 1'
#
loop_
_entity.id
_entity.type
_entity.pdbx_description
1 polymer ?
#
loop_
_entity_poly.entity_id
_entity_poly.type
_entity_poly.pdbx_seq_one_letter_code
_entity_poly.pdbx_strand_id
1 'polypeptide(L)'
;PEYTFYHQCTDFFQALRYVQDYGNLYYGKTDEIYGVGDSGGAMLLTYCAAMQNNTEMAAAAQVSVCPAPLQALGLISGMFYTNRFDQIGLSLPKYLYGTDYKQSDFAPYVNPTYQKLVQALPPCLLVTSKNDNLHHYTTKFEKALTKYNMPHRLLDFPKNKQLTHAFSVFEPFLPESTQTIQAIAEYFAEIHEQ
;
A
#
# COMPACT_ATOMS: atom_id res chain seq x y z
N PRO A 1 -12.94 -15.29 -10.03
CA PRO A 1 -13.79 -14.66 -9.04
C PRO A 1 -14.68 -13.60 -9.70
N GLU A 2 -15.83 -13.36 -9.10
CA GLU A 2 -16.78 -12.34 -9.54
C GLU A 2 -16.21 -10.92 -9.29
N TYR A 3 -15.40 -10.75 -8.24
CA TYR A 3 -14.79 -9.50 -7.84
C TYR A 3 -13.28 -9.54 -8.03
N THR A 4 -12.74 -8.49 -8.65
CA THR A 4 -11.33 -8.33 -8.98
C THR A 4 -10.68 -7.25 -8.12
N PHE A 5 -9.39 -7.04 -8.29
CA PHE A 5 -8.62 -5.96 -7.69
C PHE A 5 -9.22 -4.56 -7.99
N TYR A 6 -9.76 -4.37 -9.18
CA TYR A 6 -10.39 -3.10 -9.56
C TYR A 6 -11.65 -2.78 -8.75
N HIS A 7 -12.43 -3.81 -8.41
CA HIS A 7 -13.56 -3.67 -7.48
C HIS A 7 -13.09 -3.29 -6.07
N GLN A 8 -11.99 -3.90 -5.59
CA GLN A 8 -11.40 -3.55 -4.30
C GLN A 8 -10.93 -2.09 -4.28
N CYS A 9 -10.33 -1.59 -5.35
CA CYS A 9 -9.97 -0.17 -5.49
C CYS A 9 -11.21 0.73 -5.46
N THR A 10 -12.30 0.33 -6.14
CA THR A 10 -13.57 1.07 -6.13
C THR A 10 -14.16 1.15 -4.73
N ASP A 11 -14.20 0.00 -4.02
CA ASP A 11 -14.70 -0.07 -2.63
C ASP A 11 -13.85 0.79 -1.69
N PHE A 12 -12.52 0.76 -1.85
CA PHE A 12 -11.61 1.62 -1.10
C PHE A 12 -11.95 3.12 -1.28
N PHE A 13 -12.14 3.57 -2.53
CA PHE A 13 -12.46 4.97 -2.77
C PHE A 13 -13.87 5.36 -2.33
N GLN A 14 -14.82 4.44 -2.34
CA GLN A 14 -16.14 4.66 -1.74
C GLN A 14 -16.04 4.82 -0.22
N ALA A 15 -15.27 3.96 0.44
CA ALA A 15 -15.01 4.08 1.87
C ALA A 15 -14.28 5.39 2.22
N LEU A 16 -13.30 5.79 1.41
CA LEU A 16 -12.56 7.04 1.62
C LEU A 16 -13.48 8.28 1.47
N ARG A 17 -14.39 8.29 0.49
CA ARG A 17 -15.42 9.35 0.37
C ARG A 17 -16.32 9.39 1.59
N TYR A 18 -16.77 8.23 2.05
CA TYR A 18 -17.58 8.15 3.26
C TYR A 18 -16.84 8.74 4.47
N VAL A 19 -15.56 8.37 4.67
CA VAL A 19 -14.74 8.92 5.75
C VAL A 19 -14.60 10.44 5.62
N GLN A 20 -14.39 10.97 4.42
CA GLN A 20 -14.29 12.41 4.17
C GLN A 20 -15.61 13.13 4.49
N ASP A 21 -16.73 12.63 3.98
CA ASP A 21 -18.03 13.26 4.15
C ASP A 21 -18.49 13.25 5.61
N TYR A 22 -18.40 12.11 6.27
CA TYR A 22 -18.78 11.96 7.67
C TYR A 22 -17.76 12.56 8.63
N GLY A 23 -16.46 12.46 8.32
CA GLY A 23 -15.41 13.07 9.09
C GLY A 23 -15.60 14.58 9.19
N ASN A 24 -15.87 15.25 8.08
CA ASN A 24 -16.19 16.68 8.03
C ASN A 24 -17.42 17.03 8.87
N LEU A 25 -18.42 16.15 8.89
CA LEU A 25 -19.66 16.38 9.63
C LEU A 25 -19.48 16.25 11.16
N TYR A 26 -18.69 15.27 11.62
CA TYR A 26 -18.62 14.92 13.05
C TYR A 26 -17.33 15.36 13.75
N TYR A 27 -16.21 15.49 13.03
CA TYR A 27 -14.87 15.71 13.60
C TYR A 27 -14.19 16.98 13.08
N GLY A 28 -14.86 17.77 12.24
CA GLY A 28 -14.27 18.95 11.61
C GLY A 28 -13.49 18.59 10.34
N LYS A 29 -12.40 19.30 10.04
CA LYS A 29 -11.65 19.09 8.81
C LYS A 29 -11.03 17.70 8.74
N THR A 30 -11.31 16.99 7.66
CA THR A 30 -10.66 15.72 7.29
C THR A 30 -9.78 15.91 6.06
N ASP A 31 -9.05 17.03 6.01
CA ASP A 31 -8.16 17.36 4.89
C ASP A 31 -6.86 16.54 4.96
N GLU A 32 -6.59 15.91 6.10
CA GLU A 32 -5.39 15.16 6.38
C GLU A 32 -5.72 13.70 6.67
N ILE A 33 -5.67 12.89 5.64
CA ILE A 33 -5.93 11.44 5.74
C ILE A 33 -4.63 10.69 5.49
N TYR A 34 -4.33 9.78 6.40
CA TYR A 34 -3.18 8.88 6.34
C TYR A 34 -3.67 7.46 6.20
N GLY A 35 -2.92 6.64 5.46
CA GLY A 35 -3.31 5.25 5.23
C GLY A 35 -2.37 4.27 5.89
N VAL A 36 -2.92 3.26 6.58
CA VAL A 36 -2.16 2.11 7.08
C VAL A 36 -2.75 0.83 6.50
N GLY A 37 -1.89 -0.04 6.01
CA GLY A 37 -2.31 -1.34 5.48
C GLY A 37 -1.24 -2.41 5.69
N ASP A 38 -1.68 -3.65 5.82
CA ASP A 38 -0.80 -4.82 5.92
C ASP A 38 -1.02 -5.78 4.74
N SER A 39 -0.01 -6.54 4.37
CA SER A 39 -0.07 -7.63 3.38
C SER A 39 -0.75 -7.20 2.06
N GLY A 40 -1.87 -7.82 1.70
CA GLY A 40 -2.70 -7.44 0.55
C GLY A 40 -3.32 -6.05 0.69
N GLY A 41 -3.63 -5.62 1.92
CA GLY A 41 -4.11 -4.27 2.22
C GLY A 41 -3.04 -3.21 1.96
N ALA A 42 -1.77 -3.49 2.27
CA ALA A 42 -0.66 -2.61 1.91
C ALA A 42 -0.50 -2.48 0.39
N MET A 43 -0.68 -3.57 -0.35
CA MET A 43 -0.71 -3.55 -1.82
C MET A 43 -1.86 -2.68 -2.32
N LEU A 44 -3.09 -2.95 -1.89
CA LEU A 44 -4.27 -2.18 -2.29
C LEU A 44 -4.09 -0.69 -2.03
N LEU A 45 -3.66 -0.33 -0.82
CA LEU A 45 -3.41 1.05 -0.42
C LEU A 45 -2.36 1.74 -1.29
N THR A 46 -1.25 1.05 -1.61
CA THR A 46 -0.20 1.54 -2.51
C THR A 46 -0.76 1.91 -3.88
N TYR A 47 -1.57 1.03 -4.46
CA TYR A 47 -2.16 1.26 -5.78
C TYR A 47 -3.21 2.37 -5.76
N CYS A 48 -4.07 2.41 -4.76
CA CYS A 48 -5.07 3.46 -4.62
C CYS A 48 -4.43 4.83 -4.41
N ALA A 49 -3.40 4.95 -3.56
CA ALA A 49 -2.66 6.19 -3.38
C ALA A 49 -1.96 6.65 -4.68
N ALA A 50 -1.37 5.72 -5.44
CA ALA A 50 -0.79 6.05 -6.74
C ALA A 50 -1.85 6.51 -7.76
N MET A 51 -3.04 5.90 -7.79
CA MET A 51 -4.15 6.31 -8.66
C MET A 51 -4.63 7.73 -8.38
N GLN A 52 -4.56 8.21 -7.14
CA GLN A 52 -4.94 9.59 -6.80
C GLN A 52 -4.04 10.63 -7.51
N ASN A 53 -2.77 10.28 -7.73
CA ASN A 53 -1.78 11.16 -8.35
C ASN A 53 -1.43 10.76 -9.80
N ASN A 54 -2.07 9.73 -10.35
CA ASN A 54 -1.84 9.24 -11.70
C ASN A 54 -3.17 8.89 -12.41
N THR A 55 -3.68 9.87 -13.14
CA THR A 55 -4.96 9.75 -13.84
C THR A 55 -4.94 8.69 -14.96
N GLU A 56 -3.78 8.46 -15.61
CA GLU A 56 -3.64 7.39 -16.61
C GLU A 56 -3.82 6.01 -15.96
N MET A 57 -3.25 5.82 -14.77
CA MET A 57 -3.37 4.58 -14.01
C MET A 57 -4.81 4.34 -13.54
N ALA A 58 -5.49 5.37 -13.04
CA ALA A 58 -6.89 5.31 -12.63
C ALA A 58 -7.81 4.99 -13.83
N ALA A 59 -7.57 5.63 -14.97
CA ALA A 59 -8.31 5.35 -16.21
C ALA A 59 -8.08 3.93 -16.71
N ALA A 60 -6.83 3.43 -16.70
CA ALA A 60 -6.49 2.06 -17.08
C ALA A 60 -7.16 1.01 -16.17
N ALA A 61 -7.35 1.34 -14.89
CA ALA A 61 -8.09 0.51 -13.94
C ALA A 61 -9.62 0.69 -14.02
N GLN A 62 -10.10 1.69 -14.75
CA GLN A 62 -11.52 2.09 -14.80
C GLN A 62 -12.08 2.43 -13.41
N VAL A 63 -11.28 3.05 -12.56
CA VAL A 63 -11.62 3.37 -11.17
C VAL A 63 -11.82 4.88 -11.02
N SER A 64 -12.94 5.27 -10.40
CA SER A 64 -13.22 6.66 -10.03
C SER A 64 -12.57 6.98 -8.68
N VAL A 65 -11.50 7.76 -8.69
CA VAL A 65 -10.76 8.11 -7.47
C VAL A 65 -11.53 9.10 -6.59
N CYS A 66 -11.32 9.01 -5.28
CA CYS A 66 -11.74 10.03 -4.32
C CYS A 66 -10.70 11.17 -4.34
N PRO A 67 -11.13 12.45 -4.35
CA PRO A 67 -10.21 13.58 -4.36
C PRO A 67 -9.50 13.83 -3.02
N ALA A 68 -9.95 13.22 -1.92
CA ALA A 68 -9.29 13.34 -0.62
C ALA A 68 -7.90 12.67 -0.66
N PRO A 69 -6.80 13.44 -0.67
CA PRO A 69 -5.48 12.86 -0.85
C PRO A 69 -5.02 12.11 0.40
N LEU A 70 -4.36 10.98 0.19
CA LEU A 70 -3.59 10.32 1.24
C LEU A 70 -2.25 11.03 1.39
N GLN A 71 -1.97 11.60 2.57
CA GLN A 71 -0.77 12.40 2.83
C GLN A 71 0.48 11.55 3.00
N ALA A 72 0.37 10.40 3.65
CA ALA A 72 1.42 9.39 3.77
C ALA A 72 0.86 7.99 4.02
N LEU A 73 1.70 6.97 3.83
CA LEU A 73 1.35 5.56 3.96
C LEU A 73 2.22 4.84 4.98
N GLY A 74 1.60 4.02 5.84
CA GLY A 74 2.24 2.98 6.64
C GLY A 74 1.99 1.61 6.03
N LEU A 75 3.01 0.96 5.47
CA LEU A 75 2.90 -0.25 4.67
C LEU A 75 3.60 -1.42 5.39
N ILE A 76 2.81 -2.30 5.98
CA ILE A 76 3.30 -3.39 6.84
C ILE A 76 3.32 -4.70 6.04
N SER A 77 4.47 -5.36 5.94
CA SER A 77 4.62 -6.69 5.32
C SER A 77 3.96 -6.80 3.94
N GLY A 78 4.11 -5.78 3.08
CA GLY A 78 3.31 -5.61 1.88
C GLY A 78 3.46 -6.74 0.84
N MET A 79 2.35 -7.25 0.35
CA MET A 79 2.28 -8.20 -0.76
C MET A 79 2.40 -7.46 -2.11
N PHE A 80 3.45 -6.67 -2.29
CA PHE A 80 3.58 -5.75 -3.43
C PHE A 80 3.65 -6.44 -4.79
N TYR A 81 4.25 -7.63 -4.86
CA TYR A 81 4.54 -8.29 -6.14
C TYR A 81 3.60 -9.46 -6.40
N THR A 82 2.76 -9.31 -7.41
CA THR A 82 1.91 -10.38 -7.92
C THR A 82 2.37 -10.93 -9.28
N ASN A 83 3.48 -10.41 -9.81
CA ASN A 83 4.02 -10.74 -11.14
C ASN A 83 5.35 -11.50 -11.08
N ARG A 84 5.76 -12.01 -9.91
CA ARG A 84 6.99 -12.77 -9.74
C ARG A 84 6.80 -14.24 -10.05
N PHE A 85 7.90 -14.93 -10.30
CA PHE A 85 7.92 -16.38 -10.50
C PHE A 85 8.00 -17.09 -9.14
N ASP A 86 6.95 -16.92 -8.33
CA ASP A 86 6.75 -17.55 -7.03
C ASP A 86 5.28 -17.96 -6.85
N GLN A 87 4.91 -18.54 -5.72
CA GLN A 87 3.57 -19.05 -5.48
C GLN A 87 2.49 -17.97 -5.66
N ILE A 88 2.75 -16.73 -5.23
CA ILE A 88 1.83 -15.59 -5.36
C ILE A 88 1.67 -15.22 -6.83
N GLY A 89 2.77 -14.97 -7.53
CA GLY A 89 2.75 -14.54 -8.92
C GLY A 89 2.28 -15.61 -9.91
N LEU A 90 2.36 -16.88 -9.55
CA LEU A 90 1.82 -17.98 -10.38
C LEU A 90 0.31 -18.16 -10.20
N SER A 91 -0.23 -17.88 -9.00
CA SER A 91 -1.62 -18.18 -8.67
C SER A 91 -2.55 -16.96 -8.72
N LEU A 92 -2.13 -15.79 -8.20
CA LEU A 92 -3.04 -14.67 -7.97
C LEU A 92 -3.35 -13.76 -9.16
N PRO A 93 -2.46 -13.49 -10.14
CA PRO A 93 -2.69 -12.42 -11.11
C PRO A 93 -4.01 -12.53 -11.88
N LYS A 94 -4.38 -13.74 -12.32
CA LYS A 94 -5.63 -13.96 -13.05
C LYS A 94 -6.86 -13.68 -12.19
N TYR A 95 -6.78 -13.94 -10.90
CA TYR A 95 -7.88 -13.68 -9.96
C TYR A 95 -7.98 -12.19 -9.61
N LEU A 96 -6.85 -11.50 -9.52
CA LEU A 96 -6.81 -10.09 -9.19
C LEU A 96 -7.17 -9.21 -10.38
N TYR A 97 -6.59 -9.48 -11.56
CA TYR A 97 -6.63 -8.57 -12.71
C TYR A 97 -7.44 -9.09 -13.90
N GLY A 98 -7.98 -10.33 -13.81
CA GLY A 98 -8.67 -11.00 -14.91
C GLY A 98 -7.73 -11.81 -15.81
N THR A 99 -8.31 -12.66 -16.68
CA THR A 99 -7.57 -13.60 -17.54
C THR A 99 -6.68 -12.89 -18.55
N ASP A 100 -7.16 -11.77 -19.10
CA ASP A 100 -6.54 -11.05 -20.21
C ASP A 100 -5.77 -9.80 -19.75
N TYR A 101 -5.43 -9.73 -18.45
CA TYR A 101 -4.80 -8.55 -17.84
C TYR A 101 -3.50 -8.11 -18.54
N LYS A 102 -2.78 -9.06 -19.18
CA LYS A 102 -1.53 -8.76 -19.90
C LYS A 102 -1.73 -7.92 -21.16
N GLN A 103 -2.94 -7.93 -21.72
CA GLN A 103 -3.35 -7.14 -22.87
C GLN A 103 -4.08 -5.84 -22.49
N SER A 104 -4.37 -5.64 -21.20
CA SER A 104 -5.05 -4.46 -20.71
C SER A 104 -4.12 -3.25 -20.62
N ASP A 105 -4.69 -2.05 -20.63
CA ASP A 105 -3.95 -0.80 -20.38
C ASP A 105 -3.31 -0.76 -18.98
N PHE A 106 -3.83 -1.57 -18.05
CA PHE A 106 -3.29 -1.70 -16.70
C PHE A 106 -2.05 -2.63 -16.61
N ALA A 107 -1.74 -3.39 -17.65
CA ALA A 107 -0.64 -4.37 -17.65
C ALA A 107 0.71 -3.82 -17.15
N PRO A 108 1.16 -2.62 -17.51
CA PRO A 108 2.42 -2.06 -16.98
C PRO A 108 2.40 -1.85 -15.46
N TYR A 109 1.23 -1.52 -14.91
CA TYR A 109 1.05 -1.24 -13.49
C TYR A 109 1.00 -2.49 -12.62
N VAL A 110 0.83 -3.68 -13.17
CA VAL A 110 0.97 -4.95 -12.43
C VAL A 110 2.37 -5.11 -11.83
N ASN A 111 3.36 -4.43 -12.42
CA ASN A 111 4.69 -4.31 -11.82
C ASN A 111 4.74 -3.12 -10.85
N PRO A 112 4.81 -3.33 -9.52
CA PRO A 112 4.79 -2.25 -8.54
C PRO A 112 6.03 -1.35 -8.58
N THR A 113 7.09 -1.75 -9.32
CA THR A 113 8.29 -0.93 -9.54
C THR A 113 8.23 -0.13 -10.85
N TYR A 114 7.08 -0.12 -11.53
CA TYR A 114 6.89 0.72 -12.72
C TYR A 114 7.03 2.20 -12.35
N GLN A 115 7.87 2.92 -13.07
CA GLN A 115 8.24 4.30 -12.75
C GLN A 115 7.03 5.20 -12.49
N LYS A 116 6.04 5.18 -13.39
CA LYS A 116 4.84 6.03 -13.27
C LYS A 116 3.99 5.71 -12.03
N LEU A 117 4.02 4.46 -11.55
CA LEU A 117 3.35 4.08 -10.31
C LEU A 117 4.15 4.61 -9.11
N VAL A 118 5.45 4.32 -9.07
CA VAL A 118 6.30 4.68 -7.92
C VAL A 118 6.35 6.19 -7.73
N GLN A 119 6.51 6.96 -8.80
CA GLN A 119 6.58 8.44 -8.75
C GLN A 119 5.24 9.11 -8.40
N ALA A 120 4.14 8.37 -8.40
CA ALA A 120 2.82 8.85 -7.99
C ALA A 120 2.53 8.62 -6.50
N LEU A 121 3.43 7.97 -5.76
CA LEU A 121 3.21 7.66 -4.34
C LEU A 121 3.46 8.87 -3.44
N PRO A 122 2.67 9.04 -2.38
CA PRO A 122 3.02 9.92 -1.28
C PRO A 122 4.17 9.33 -0.44
N PRO A 123 4.69 10.07 0.56
CA PRO A 123 5.67 9.53 1.50
C PRO A 123 5.25 8.20 2.13
N CYS A 124 6.17 7.25 2.26
CA CYS A 124 5.89 5.89 2.72
C CYS A 124 6.79 5.46 3.88
N LEU A 125 6.21 4.91 4.95
CA LEU A 125 6.93 4.10 5.93
C LEU A 125 6.68 2.63 5.64
N LEU A 126 7.74 1.88 5.31
CA LEU A 126 7.72 0.44 5.10
C LEU A 126 8.09 -0.28 6.38
N VAL A 127 7.34 -1.30 6.76
CA VAL A 127 7.63 -2.13 7.94
C VAL A 127 7.70 -3.59 7.52
N THR A 128 8.75 -4.29 7.99
CA THR A 128 8.94 -5.73 7.78
C THR A 128 9.86 -6.31 8.85
N SER A 129 10.09 -7.61 8.83
CA SER A 129 11.08 -8.30 9.65
C SER A 129 11.83 -9.36 8.85
N LYS A 130 13.00 -9.76 9.31
CA LYS A 130 13.81 -10.83 8.69
C LYS A 130 13.14 -12.22 8.74
N ASN A 131 12.08 -12.40 9.53
CA ASN A 131 11.29 -13.63 9.61
C ASN A 131 9.98 -13.56 8.82
N ASP A 132 9.66 -12.40 8.25
CA ASP A 132 8.51 -12.26 7.35
C ASP A 132 8.80 -12.96 6.02
N ASN A 133 7.93 -13.86 5.59
CA ASN A 133 8.07 -14.57 4.31
C ASN A 133 7.98 -13.62 3.10
N LEU A 134 7.41 -12.41 3.25
CA LEU A 134 7.38 -11.34 2.26
C LEU A 134 8.44 -10.25 2.48
N HIS A 135 9.41 -10.45 3.41
CA HIS A 135 10.52 -9.51 3.64
C HIS A 135 11.20 -9.07 2.32
N HIS A 136 11.44 -10.00 1.42
CA HIS A 136 12.05 -9.71 0.12
C HIS A 136 11.19 -8.86 -0.81
N TYR A 137 9.87 -8.83 -0.64
CA TYR A 137 8.98 -7.92 -1.37
C TYR A 137 9.15 -6.49 -0.86
N THR A 138 9.11 -6.31 0.46
CA THR A 138 9.27 -4.99 1.09
C THR A 138 10.64 -4.39 0.76
N THR A 139 11.72 -5.15 0.92
CA THR A 139 13.09 -4.65 0.61
C THR A 139 13.31 -4.38 -0.89
N LYS A 140 12.65 -5.12 -1.77
CA LYS A 140 12.70 -4.82 -3.21
C LYS A 140 11.89 -3.58 -3.57
N PHE A 141 10.76 -3.35 -2.91
CA PHE A 141 9.93 -2.17 -3.12
C PHE A 141 10.62 -0.91 -2.59
N GLU A 142 11.27 -0.99 -1.43
CA GLU A 142 12.11 0.07 -0.87
C GLU A 142 13.20 0.52 -1.88
N LYS A 143 13.88 -0.44 -2.53
CA LYS A 143 14.86 -0.11 -3.58
C LYS A 143 14.26 0.63 -4.77
N ALA A 144 12.99 0.38 -5.10
CA ALA A 144 12.30 1.11 -6.16
C ALA A 144 11.98 2.55 -5.73
N LEU A 145 11.57 2.76 -4.47
CA LEU A 145 11.37 4.09 -3.90
C LEU A 145 12.67 4.89 -3.90
N THR A 146 13.77 4.27 -3.44
CA THR A 146 15.12 4.86 -3.47
C THR A 146 15.55 5.23 -4.88
N LYS A 147 15.37 4.32 -5.85
CA LYS A 147 15.76 4.54 -7.26
C LYS A 147 15.11 5.77 -7.87
N TYR A 148 13.87 6.06 -7.51
CA TYR A 148 13.12 7.19 -8.03
C TYR A 148 13.05 8.39 -7.07
N ASN A 149 13.89 8.40 -6.03
CA ASN A 149 14.01 9.46 -5.03
C ASN A 149 12.68 9.80 -4.34
N MET A 150 11.85 8.79 -4.11
CA MET A 150 10.59 8.98 -3.39
C MET A 150 10.83 9.07 -1.88
N PRO A 151 10.18 10.00 -1.16
CA PRO A 151 10.29 10.08 0.29
C PRO A 151 9.83 8.78 0.95
N HIS A 152 10.71 8.13 1.69
CA HIS A 152 10.36 6.89 2.39
C HIS A 152 11.29 6.59 3.56
N ARG A 153 10.83 5.72 4.43
CA ARG A 153 11.59 5.14 5.54
C ARG A 153 11.34 3.63 5.60
N LEU A 154 12.33 2.85 6.01
CA LEU A 154 12.21 1.42 6.23
C LEU A 154 12.46 1.09 7.69
N LEU A 155 11.51 0.39 8.33
CA LEU A 155 11.66 -0.25 9.63
C LEU A 155 11.77 -1.77 9.41
N ASP A 156 13.01 -2.28 9.40
CA ASP A 156 13.33 -3.69 9.17
C ASP A 156 13.79 -4.35 10.47
N PHE A 157 12.90 -5.07 11.12
CA PHE A 157 13.20 -5.75 12.38
C PHE A 157 14.17 -6.92 12.20
N PRO A 158 15.05 -7.16 13.17
CA PRO A 158 15.99 -8.26 13.13
C PRO A 158 15.27 -9.61 13.15
N LYS A 159 16.04 -10.68 12.90
CA LYS A 159 15.51 -12.05 12.91
C LYS A 159 15.01 -12.44 14.30
N ASN A 160 13.72 -12.66 14.41
CA ASN A 160 13.02 -13.14 15.61
C ASN A 160 11.85 -14.02 15.18
N LYS A 161 11.73 -15.24 15.75
CA LYS A 161 10.70 -16.21 15.37
C LYS A 161 9.26 -15.74 15.59
N GLN A 162 9.04 -14.77 16.47
CA GLN A 162 7.71 -14.19 16.72
C GLN A 162 7.34 -13.11 15.70
N LEU A 163 8.33 -12.50 15.04
CA LEU A 163 8.09 -11.44 14.06
C LEU A 163 7.86 -12.03 12.65
N THR A 164 6.81 -12.82 12.52
CA THR A 164 6.40 -13.43 11.26
C THR A 164 5.67 -12.43 10.37
N HIS A 165 5.07 -12.88 9.28
CA HIS A 165 4.31 -12.03 8.37
C HIS A 165 3.21 -11.24 9.09
N ALA A 166 3.19 -9.91 8.90
CA ALA A 166 2.25 -8.98 9.53
C ALA A 166 2.17 -9.11 11.06
N PHE A 167 3.30 -9.41 11.72
CA PHE A 167 3.35 -9.68 13.17
C PHE A 167 2.68 -8.57 14.00
N SER A 168 2.83 -7.30 13.61
CA SER A 168 2.25 -6.18 14.36
C SER A 168 0.71 -6.15 14.35
N VAL A 169 0.09 -6.91 13.46
CA VAL A 169 -1.37 -7.09 13.38
C VAL A 169 -1.79 -8.35 14.14
N PHE A 170 -1.08 -9.47 13.93
CA PHE A 170 -1.45 -10.78 14.50
C PHE A 170 -0.94 -10.96 15.94
N GLU A 171 0.13 -10.28 16.33
CA GLU A 171 0.76 -10.35 17.65
C GLU A 171 0.83 -8.94 18.29
N PRO A 172 -0.33 -8.30 18.56
CA PRO A 172 -0.39 -6.88 18.94
C PRO A 172 0.27 -6.55 20.29
N PHE A 173 0.53 -7.57 21.12
CA PHE A 173 1.12 -7.41 22.45
C PHE A 173 2.66 -7.51 22.46
N LEU A 174 3.29 -7.75 21.32
CA LEU A 174 4.76 -7.72 21.24
C LEU A 174 5.28 -6.28 21.35
N PRO A 175 6.44 -6.07 22.00
CA PRO A 175 7.08 -4.75 22.05
C PRO A 175 7.33 -4.17 20.64
N GLU A 176 7.71 -4.99 19.68
CA GLU A 176 7.95 -4.60 18.30
C GLU A 176 6.66 -4.20 17.57
N SER A 177 5.52 -4.73 17.98
CA SER A 177 4.21 -4.30 17.46
C SER A 177 3.86 -2.90 17.94
N THR A 178 4.09 -2.61 19.23
CA THR A 178 3.97 -1.26 19.80
C THR A 178 4.93 -0.30 19.10
N GLN A 179 6.19 -0.70 18.92
CA GLN A 179 7.19 0.10 18.20
C GLN A 179 6.76 0.39 16.75
N THR A 180 6.15 -0.56 16.07
CA THR A 180 5.62 -0.38 14.71
C THR A 180 4.54 0.70 14.69
N ILE A 181 3.56 0.64 15.58
CA ILE A 181 2.47 1.63 15.66
C ILE A 181 3.01 3.01 15.99
N GLN A 182 3.93 3.09 16.96
CA GLN A 182 4.58 4.36 17.33
C GLN A 182 5.36 4.96 16.18
N ALA A 183 6.17 4.17 15.48
CA ALA A 183 6.95 4.63 14.34
C ALA A 183 6.07 5.15 13.18
N ILE A 184 4.91 4.52 12.94
CA ILE A 184 3.94 5.00 11.94
C ILE A 184 3.35 6.34 12.40
N ALA A 185 2.92 6.45 13.65
CA ALA A 185 2.34 7.67 14.18
C ALA A 185 3.34 8.85 14.17
N GLU A 186 4.59 8.60 14.58
CA GLU A 186 5.67 9.58 14.52
C GLU A 186 5.97 10.02 13.08
N TYR A 187 6.03 9.07 12.15
CA TYR A 187 6.25 9.37 10.73
C TYR A 187 5.14 10.25 10.14
N PHE A 188 3.88 9.97 10.48
CA PHE A 188 2.75 10.78 10.02
C PHE A 188 2.77 12.18 10.65
N ALA A 189 3.14 12.31 11.93
CA ALA A 189 3.30 13.61 12.59
C ALA A 189 4.39 14.46 11.92
N GLU A 190 5.55 13.87 11.59
CA GLU A 190 6.62 14.55 10.85
C GLU A 190 6.18 15.06 9.47
N ILE A 191 5.31 14.32 8.77
CA ILE A 191 4.77 14.75 7.47
C ILE A 191 3.75 15.88 7.63
N HIS A 192 2.95 15.84 8.70
CA HIS A 192 1.99 16.89 9.03
C HIS A 192 2.66 18.25 9.31
N GLU A 193 3.86 18.26 9.90
CA GLU A 193 4.59 19.47 10.27
C GLU A 193 5.34 20.13 9.09
N GLN A 194 5.40 19.50 7.90
CA GLN A 194 6.08 20.01 6.71
C GLN A 194 5.18 20.85 5.83
#